data_ac4768d4a8d08e3f8513aa76ea9ba158
#
_entry.id   ac4768d4a8d08e3f8513aa76ea9ba158
#
_cell.length_a   1.000
_cell.length_b   1.000
_cell.length_c   1.000
_cell.angle_alpha   90.00
_cell.angle_beta   90.00
_cell.angle_gamma   90.00
#
_symmetry.space_group_name_H-M   'P 1'
#
loop_
_entity.id
_entity.type
_entity.pdbx_description
1 polymer ?
#
loop_
_entity_poly.entity_id
_entity_poly.type
_entity_poly.pdbx_seq_one_letter_code
_entity_poly.pdbx_strand_id
1 'polypeptide(L)' 'MKTYQNIEELPFTLSVEELAAFLGISRVGAYNLAHAKGFPTLRVGKRILIPRDQFLTWMNRQMEA' A
#
# COMPACT_ATOMS: atom_id res chain seq x y z
N MET A 1 -9.86 1.41 14.64
CA MET A 1 -9.03 1.35 13.43
C MET A 1 -9.84 1.74 12.20
N LYS A 2 -9.26 2.56 11.36
CA LYS A 2 -9.93 3.00 10.17
C LYS A 2 -9.91 1.92 9.10
N THR A 3 -11.08 1.59 8.54
CA THR A 3 -11.17 0.60 7.48
C THR A 3 -11.67 1.28 6.22
N TYR A 4 -10.95 1.07 5.12
CA TYR A 4 -11.32 1.65 3.83
C TYR A 4 -12.19 0.65 3.07
N GLN A 5 -13.36 1.09 2.63
CA GLN A 5 -14.30 0.21 1.95
C GLN A 5 -14.21 0.30 0.43
N ASN A 6 -13.65 1.38 -0.08
CA ASN A 6 -13.45 1.50 -1.51
C ASN A 6 -12.22 2.38 -1.79
N ILE A 7 -11.76 2.29 -3.02
CA ILE A 7 -10.53 2.95 -3.46
C ILE A 7 -10.61 4.47 -3.33
N GLU A 8 -11.78 5.03 -3.57
CA GLU A 8 -11.94 6.48 -3.55
C GLU A 8 -11.76 7.08 -2.16
N GLU A 9 -11.88 6.28 -1.13
CA GLU A 9 -11.69 6.72 0.25
C GLU A 9 -10.23 6.78 0.65
N LEU A 10 -9.33 6.20 -0.15
CA LEU A 10 -7.92 6.16 0.17
C LEU A 10 -7.27 7.53 -0.05
N PRO A 11 -6.36 7.94 0.83
CA PRO A 11 -5.58 9.14 0.60
C PRO A 11 -4.65 8.96 -0.59
N PHE A 12 -4.13 10.07 -1.12
CA PHE A 12 -3.23 10.03 -2.26
C PHE A 12 -2.00 9.17 -2.00
N THR A 13 -1.45 9.25 -0.79
CA THR A 13 -0.36 8.39 -0.36
C THR A 13 -0.78 7.63 0.89
N LEU A 14 -0.34 6.39 1.00
CA LEU A 14 -0.67 5.52 2.12
C LEU A 14 0.56 5.30 2.99
N SER A 15 0.35 5.22 4.30
CA SER A 15 1.36 4.71 5.20
C SER A 15 1.33 3.18 5.16
N VAL A 16 2.34 2.54 5.76
CA VAL A 16 2.35 1.09 5.86
C VAL A 16 1.15 0.61 6.67
N GLU A 17 0.77 1.35 7.71
CA GLU A 17 -0.38 0.98 8.53
C GLU A 17 -1.69 1.07 7.74
N GLU A 18 -1.83 2.11 6.92
CA GLU A 18 -3.01 2.25 6.07
C GLU A 18 -3.06 1.17 5.00
N LEU A 19 -1.91 0.81 4.47
CA LEU A 19 -1.83 -0.29 3.51
C LEU A 19 -2.30 -1.59 4.15
N ALA A 20 -1.83 -1.86 5.37
CA ALA A 20 -2.25 -3.06 6.11
C ALA A 20 -3.75 -3.09 6.31
N ALA A 21 -4.32 -1.96 6.71
CA ALA A 21 -5.76 -1.86 6.95
C ALA A 21 -6.56 -2.09 5.65
N PHE A 22 -6.10 -1.51 4.56
CA PHE A 22 -6.79 -1.66 3.28
C PHE A 22 -6.75 -3.11 2.78
N LEU A 23 -5.61 -3.77 2.92
CA LEU A 23 -5.46 -5.14 2.46
C LEU A 23 -5.97 -6.18 3.46
N GLY A 24 -6.24 -5.76 4.69
CA GLY A 24 -6.67 -6.70 5.73
C GLY A 24 -5.58 -7.64 6.20
N ILE A 25 -4.34 -7.17 6.19
CA ILE A 25 -3.19 -7.99 6.61
C ILE A 25 -2.51 -7.35 7.82
N SER A 26 -1.59 -8.08 8.43
CA SER A 26 -0.85 -7.58 9.59
C SER A 26 0.10 -6.44 9.17
N ARG A 27 0.50 -5.64 10.17
CA ARG A 27 1.48 -4.59 9.92
C ARG A 27 2.80 -5.17 9.40
N VAL A 28 3.22 -6.29 9.97
CA VAL A 28 4.46 -6.95 9.55
C VAL A 28 4.34 -7.39 8.08
N GLY A 29 3.20 -7.96 7.71
CA GLY A 29 2.97 -8.35 6.33
C GLY A 29 3.01 -7.18 5.37
N ALA A 30 2.38 -6.07 5.76
CA ALA A 30 2.38 -4.86 4.93
C ALA A 30 3.78 -4.26 4.81
N TYR A 31 4.55 -4.29 5.91
CA TYR A 31 5.91 -3.79 5.90
C TYR A 31 6.79 -4.62 4.96
N ASN A 32 6.66 -5.93 5.03
CA ASN A 32 7.40 -6.82 4.14
C ASN A 32 7.01 -6.60 2.69
N LEU A 33 5.73 -6.40 2.43
CA LEU A 33 5.24 -6.12 1.08
C LEU A 33 5.83 -4.81 0.55
N ALA A 34 5.90 -3.79 1.39
CA ALA A 34 6.44 -2.50 1.00
C ALA A 34 7.93 -2.57 0.65
N HIS A 35 8.63 -3.60 1.13
CA HIS A 35 10.03 -3.81 0.82
C HIS A 35 10.23 -4.81 -0.33
N ALA A 36 9.14 -5.37 -0.87
CA ALA A 36 9.23 -6.33 -1.95
C ALA A 36 9.72 -5.64 -3.23
N LYS A 37 10.49 -6.38 -4.00
CA LYS A 37 11.02 -5.85 -5.26
C LYS A 37 9.88 -5.53 -6.21
N GLY A 38 9.91 -4.33 -6.77
CA GLY A 38 8.90 -3.92 -7.73
C GLY A 38 7.65 -3.29 -7.12
N PHE A 39 7.52 -3.33 -5.78
CA PHE A 39 6.39 -2.68 -5.14
C PHE A 39 6.60 -1.16 -5.11
N PRO A 40 5.59 -0.36 -5.50
CA PRO A 40 5.76 1.09 -5.57
C PRO A 40 5.82 1.72 -4.17
N THR A 41 6.94 2.33 -3.86
CA THR A 41 7.12 3.06 -2.61
C THR A 41 7.89 4.34 -2.87
N LEU A 42 7.62 5.34 -2.05
CA LEU A 42 8.36 6.58 -2.03
C LEU A 42 8.93 6.74 -0.62
N ARG A 43 10.23 6.88 -0.54
CA ARG A 43 10.90 7.03 0.75
C ARG A 43 11.20 8.50 1.01
N VAL A 44 10.68 9.02 2.11
CA VAL A 44 10.90 10.41 2.51
C VAL A 44 11.47 10.39 3.92
N GLY A 45 12.77 10.64 4.05
CA GLY A 45 13.45 10.50 5.33
C GLY A 45 13.37 9.07 5.82
N LYS A 46 12.79 8.88 7.00
CA LYS A 46 12.61 7.54 7.57
C LYS A 46 11.23 6.97 7.28
N ARG A 47 10.40 7.70 6.55
CA ARG A 47 9.03 7.28 6.29
C ARG A 47 8.92 6.59 4.93
N ILE A 48 8.08 5.57 4.89
CA ILE A 48 7.74 4.88 3.66
C ILE A 48 6.33 5.28 3.29
N LEU A 49 6.17 5.83 2.10
CA LEU A 49 4.87 6.23 1.57
C LEU A 49 4.56 5.40 0.35
N ILE A 50 3.31 5.00 0.22
CA ILE A 50 2.87 4.20 -0.92
C ILE A 50 1.92 5.07 -1.76
N PRO A 51 2.33 5.51 -2.97
CA PRO A 51 1.44 6.27 -3.83
C PRO A 51 0.25 5.41 -4.23
N ARG A 52 -0.96 5.91 -3.97
CA ARG A 52 -2.18 5.15 -4.19
C ARG A 52 -2.32 4.65 -5.63
N ASP A 53 -2.17 5.54 -6.59
CA ASP A 53 -2.39 5.17 -7.98
C ASP A 53 -1.38 4.16 -8.48
N GLN A 54 -0.12 4.29 -8.06
CA GLN A 54 0.92 3.35 -8.41
C GLN A 54 0.66 1.98 -7.78
N PHE A 55 0.21 1.99 -6.53
CA PHE A 55 -0.15 0.77 -5.83
C PHE A 55 -1.28 0.04 -6.53
N LEU A 56 -2.30 0.76 -6.97
CA LEU A 56 -3.43 0.14 -7.66
C LEU A 56 -3.01 -0.47 -8.99
N THR A 57 -2.13 0.21 -9.71
CA THR A 57 -1.59 -0.32 -10.96
C THR A 57 -0.81 -1.61 -10.70
N TRP A 58 0.02 -1.59 -9.66
CA TRP A 58 0.80 -2.76 -9.27
C TRP A 58 -0.13 -3.94 -8.93
N MET A 59 -1.17 -3.67 -8.15
CA MET A 59 -2.12 -4.71 -7.74
C MET A 59 -2.82 -5.32 -8.94
N ASN A 60 -3.23 -4.50 -9.90
CA ASN A 60 -3.89 -4.98 -11.10
C ASN A 60 -2.98 -5.90 -11.91
N ARG A 61 -1.70 -5.58 -11.99
CA ARG A 61 -0.73 -6.42 -12.68
C ARG A 61 -0.59 -7.77 -12.02
N GLN A 62 -0.64 -7.82 -10.69
CA GLN A 62 -0.54 -9.08 -9.97
C GLN A 62 -1.75 -9.97 -10.27
N MET A 63 -2.92 -9.37 -10.44
CA MET A 63 -4.12 -10.14 -10.73
C MET A 63 -4.19 -10.65 -12.17
N GLU A 64 -3.48 -9.99 -13.07
CA GLU A 64 -3.44 -10.40 -14.48
C GLU A 64 -2.43 -11.51 -14.75
N ALA A 65 -1.52 -11.72 -13.83
CA ALA A 65 -0.45 -12.69 -14.02
C ALA A 65 -0.94 -14.14 -13.96
#